data_3475f9099c47b68563acf803fad6ff2d
#
_entry.id   3475f9099c47b68563acf803fad6ff2d
#
_cell.length_a   1.000
_cell.length_b   1.000
_cell.length_c   1.000
_cell.angle_alpha   90.00
_cell.angle_beta   90.00
_cell.angle_gamma   90.00
#
_symmetry.space_group_name_H-M   'P 1'
#
loop_
_entity.id
_entity.type
_entity.pdbx_description
1 polymer ?
#
loop_
_entity_poly.entity_id
_entity_poly.type
_entity_poly.pdbx_seq_one_letter_code
_entity_poly.pdbx_strand_id
1 'polypeptide(L)'
;MTEEQQRIRSYLASQGAKLAPAEIVEKVQAAMAELRQAAAAVPAARFGERPAPEEWSANEVMAHVVAAGAYFGGGIVSILDGQPSPGRPTGRGNENAPLRPAEAWWEMLARDRAALFERALAADSDAALDQTIEHPMFGPLDWRATLLFMRLHDLDHAGQLRKVAAAFA
;
A
#
# COMPACT_ATOMS: atom_id res chain seq x y z
N MET A 1 -3.37 0.35 21.12
CA MET A 1 -4.04 -0.28 19.94
C MET A 1 -5.52 -0.40 20.26
N THR A 2 -6.41 0.09 19.38
CA THR A 2 -7.85 -0.01 19.56
C THR A 2 -8.33 -1.45 19.29
N GLU A 3 -9.58 -1.77 19.68
CA GLU A 3 -10.18 -3.09 19.39
C GLU A 3 -10.28 -3.35 17.88
N GLU A 4 -10.57 -2.32 17.10
CA GLU A 4 -10.62 -2.43 15.65
C GLU A 4 -9.23 -2.72 15.05
N GLN A 5 -8.19 -2.02 15.50
CA GLN A 5 -6.82 -2.29 15.10
C GLN A 5 -6.37 -3.72 15.48
N GLN A 6 -6.78 -4.22 16.65
CA GLN A 6 -6.51 -5.60 17.06
C GLN A 6 -7.21 -6.61 16.16
N ARG A 7 -8.47 -6.36 15.77
CA ARG A 7 -9.21 -7.22 14.84
C ARG A 7 -8.54 -7.26 13.46
N ILE A 8 -8.14 -6.11 12.93
CA ILE A 8 -7.43 -6.04 11.65
C ILE A 8 -6.10 -6.78 11.74
N ARG A 9 -5.32 -6.55 12.78
CA ARG A 9 -4.06 -7.28 12.99
C ARG A 9 -4.27 -8.79 13.04
N SER A 10 -5.26 -9.26 13.79
CA SER A 10 -5.58 -10.69 13.89
C SER A 10 -6.00 -11.26 12.54
N TYR A 11 -6.80 -10.52 11.76
CA TYR A 11 -7.16 -10.88 10.41
C TYR A 11 -5.92 -11.01 9.50
N LEU A 12 -5.03 -10.02 9.52
CA LEU A 12 -3.82 -10.03 8.71
C LEU A 12 -2.91 -11.22 9.06
N ALA A 13 -2.71 -11.49 10.34
CA ALA A 13 -1.89 -12.60 10.80
C ALA A 13 -2.50 -13.95 10.39
N SER A 14 -3.79 -14.16 10.63
CA SER A 14 -4.46 -15.44 10.34
C SER A 14 -4.59 -15.69 8.84
N GLN A 15 -5.00 -14.70 8.07
CA GLN A 15 -5.16 -14.84 6.62
C GLN A 15 -3.80 -14.85 5.90
N GLY A 16 -2.83 -14.05 6.36
CA GLY A 16 -1.46 -14.09 5.85
C GLY A 16 -0.83 -15.48 6.02
N ALA A 17 -1.07 -16.15 7.14
CA ALA A 17 -0.61 -17.49 7.38
C ALA A 17 -1.35 -18.57 6.56
N LYS A 18 -2.64 -18.37 6.29
CA LYS A 18 -3.51 -19.32 5.60
C LYS A 18 -3.39 -19.29 4.08
N LEU A 19 -3.35 -18.10 3.49
CA LEU A 19 -3.31 -17.91 2.06
C LEU A 19 -1.90 -18.18 1.51
N ALA A 20 -1.82 -18.85 0.36
CA ALA A 20 -0.54 -18.95 -0.36
C ALA A 20 -0.08 -17.56 -0.84
N PRO A 21 1.22 -17.30 -0.96
CA PRO A 21 1.72 -16.02 -1.49
C PRO A 21 1.11 -15.60 -2.83
N ALA A 22 0.89 -16.55 -3.74
CA ALA A 22 0.22 -16.29 -5.02
C ALA A 22 -1.21 -15.77 -4.84
N GLU A 23 -1.97 -16.32 -3.90
CA GLU A 23 -3.33 -15.87 -3.58
C GLU A 23 -3.33 -14.46 -2.98
N ILE A 24 -2.34 -14.14 -2.15
CA ILE A 24 -2.18 -12.79 -1.58
C ILE A 24 -1.86 -11.80 -2.71
N VAL A 25 -0.92 -12.15 -3.59
CA VAL A 25 -0.56 -11.31 -4.76
C VAL A 25 -1.78 -11.02 -5.64
N GLU A 26 -2.60 -12.02 -5.96
CA GLU A 26 -3.83 -11.82 -6.74
C GLU A 26 -4.79 -10.83 -6.06
N LYS A 27 -4.94 -10.92 -4.74
CA LYS A 27 -5.78 -10.00 -3.97
C LYS A 27 -5.23 -8.57 -3.97
N VAL A 28 -3.92 -8.41 -3.89
CA VAL A 28 -3.27 -7.09 -3.99
C VAL A 28 -3.43 -6.52 -5.41
N GLN A 29 -3.24 -7.33 -6.44
CA GLN A 29 -3.43 -6.91 -7.84
C GLN A 29 -4.86 -6.45 -8.10
N ALA A 30 -5.87 -7.12 -7.56
CA ALA A 30 -7.26 -6.71 -7.68
C ALA A 30 -7.50 -5.35 -6.98
N ALA A 31 -6.93 -5.13 -5.80
CA ALA A 31 -7.01 -3.85 -5.11
C ALA A 31 -6.29 -2.72 -5.87
N MET A 32 -5.15 -3.02 -6.49
CA MET A 32 -4.42 -2.08 -7.35
C MET A 32 -5.26 -1.64 -8.56
N ALA A 33 -6.00 -2.56 -9.18
CA ALA A 33 -6.90 -2.23 -10.29
C ALA A 33 -8.01 -1.26 -9.85
N GLU A 34 -8.58 -1.44 -8.67
CA GLU A 34 -9.56 -0.51 -8.09
C GLU A 34 -8.93 0.86 -7.78
N LEU A 35 -7.73 0.88 -7.25
CA LEU A 35 -6.98 2.11 -6.99
C LEU A 35 -6.73 2.91 -8.28
N ARG A 36 -6.27 2.23 -9.34
CA ARG A 36 -6.06 2.85 -10.66
C ARG A 36 -7.33 3.45 -11.22
N GLN A 37 -8.42 2.70 -11.18
CA GLN A 37 -9.72 3.17 -11.65
C GLN A 37 -10.20 4.38 -10.86
N ALA A 38 -10.07 4.35 -9.54
CA ALA A 38 -10.47 5.47 -8.68
C ALA A 38 -9.64 6.73 -8.94
N ALA A 39 -8.32 6.60 -9.14
CA ALA A 39 -7.45 7.73 -9.48
C ALA A 39 -7.80 8.32 -10.85
N ALA A 40 -8.06 7.48 -11.85
CA ALA A 40 -8.44 7.91 -13.19
C ALA A 40 -9.80 8.62 -13.25
N ALA A 41 -10.68 8.36 -12.29
CA ALA A 41 -11.99 9.02 -12.19
C ALA A 41 -11.92 10.46 -11.67
N VAL A 42 -10.82 10.87 -11.04
CA VAL A 42 -10.63 12.25 -10.59
C VAL A 42 -10.34 13.13 -11.81
N PRO A 43 -11.06 14.27 -12.01
CA PRO A 43 -10.78 15.18 -13.13
C PRO A 43 -9.30 15.62 -13.12
N ALA A 44 -8.63 15.46 -14.25
CA ALA A 44 -7.19 15.75 -14.36
C ALA A 44 -6.83 17.18 -13.94
N ALA A 45 -7.68 18.16 -14.29
CA ALA A 45 -7.49 19.56 -13.92
C ALA A 45 -7.62 19.81 -12.40
N ARG A 46 -8.22 18.89 -11.65
CA ARG A 46 -8.48 18.99 -10.21
C ARG A 46 -7.62 18.03 -9.39
N PHE A 47 -6.71 17.29 -10.03
CA PHE A 47 -5.95 16.22 -9.39
C PHE A 47 -5.05 16.72 -8.25
N GLY A 48 -4.50 17.92 -8.35
CA GLY A 48 -3.70 18.56 -7.30
C GLY A 48 -4.49 19.39 -6.30
N GLU A 49 -5.83 19.50 -6.47
CA GLU A 49 -6.66 20.34 -5.62
C GLU A 49 -7.24 19.53 -4.46
N ARG A 50 -7.22 20.12 -3.26
CA ARG A 50 -7.85 19.52 -2.08
C ARG A 50 -9.35 19.80 -2.11
N PRO A 51 -10.22 18.78 -1.87
CA PRO A 51 -11.66 19.02 -1.75
C PRO A 51 -12.03 19.95 -0.60
N ALA A 52 -11.29 19.87 0.49
CA ALA A 52 -11.38 20.76 1.64
C ALA A 52 -9.97 20.99 2.22
N PRO A 53 -9.75 22.07 3.02
CA PRO A 53 -8.40 22.38 3.53
C PRO A 53 -7.73 21.25 4.31
N GLU A 54 -8.51 20.41 4.99
CA GLU A 54 -8.03 19.33 5.84
C GLU A 54 -8.00 17.97 5.13
N GLU A 55 -8.48 17.92 3.88
CA GLU A 55 -8.51 16.70 3.07
C GLU A 55 -7.35 16.68 2.08
N TRP A 56 -6.86 15.50 1.77
CA TRP A 56 -5.81 15.34 0.77
C TRP A 56 -6.37 15.47 -0.65
N SER A 57 -5.57 16.05 -1.52
CA SER A 57 -5.78 15.97 -2.96
C SER A 57 -5.54 14.55 -3.46
N ALA A 58 -6.02 14.23 -4.67
CA ALA A 58 -5.72 12.96 -5.31
C ALA A 58 -4.22 12.76 -5.52
N ASN A 59 -3.49 13.83 -5.83
CA ASN A 59 -2.04 13.80 -5.96
C ASN A 59 -1.36 13.39 -4.63
N GLU A 60 -1.80 13.96 -3.51
CA GLU A 60 -1.27 13.63 -2.19
C GLU A 60 -1.60 12.19 -1.79
N VAL A 61 -2.79 11.70 -2.12
CA VAL A 61 -3.19 10.31 -1.89
C VAL A 61 -2.27 9.36 -2.65
N MET A 62 -2.08 9.58 -3.96
CA MET A 62 -1.23 8.72 -4.78
C MET A 62 0.25 8.78 -4.37
N ALA A 63 0.75 9.95 -4.03
CA ALA A 63 2.10 10.10 -3.49
C ALA A 63 2.30 9.29 -2.21
N HIS A 64 1.33 9.33 -1.31
CA HIS A 64 1.34 8.52 -0.08
C HIS A 64 1.32 7.02 -0.39
N VAL A 65 0.46 6.57 -1.28
CA VAL A 65 0.38 5.14 -1.65
C VAL A 65 1.69 4.65 -2.24
N VAL A 66 2.34 5.43 -3.11
CA VAL A 66 3.65 5.08 -3.68
C VAL A 66 4.72 5.02 -2.59
N ALA A 67 4.79 6.02 -1.71
CA ALA A 67 5.78 6.05 -0.64
C ALA A 67 5.59 4.92 0.38
N ALA A 68 4.36 4.67 0.81
CA ALA A 68 4.03 3.56 1.71
C ALA A 68 4.32 2.21 1.06
N GLY A 69 4.00 2.06 -0.22
CA GLY A 69 4.31 0.87 -1.00
C GLY A 69 5.81 0.60 -1.09
N ALA A 70 6.62 1.62 -1.25
CA ALA A 70 8.08 1.52 -1.25
C ALA A 70 8.61 1.06 0.12
N TYR A 71 8.07 1.57 1.21
CA TYR A 71 8.46 1.15 2.56
C TYR A 71 8.08 -0.31 2.85
N PHE A 72 6.82 -0.67 2.68
CA PHE A 72 6.35 -2.02 2.99
C PHE A 72 6.90 -3.06 2.00
N GLY A 73 6.86 -2.76 0.72
CA GLY A 73 7.41 -3.63 -0.32
C GLY A 73 8.92 -3.79 -0.21
N GLY A 74 9.64 -2.70 0.03
CA GLY A 74 11.08 -2.73 0.28
C GLY A 74 11.44 -3.51 1.55
N GLY A 75 10.64 -3.41 2.60
CA GLY A 75 10.79 -4.21 3.81
C GLY A 75 10.62 -5.70 3.56
N ILE A 76 9.62 -6.09 2.79
CA ILE A 76 9.40 -7.49 2.38
C ILE A 76 10.60 -8.02 1.61
N VAL A 77 11.04 -7.30 0.59
CA VAL A 77 12.20 -7.71 -0.23
C VAL A 77 13.46 -7.83 0.62
N SER A 78 13.73 -6.85 1.50
CA SER A 78 14.89 -6.88 2.39
C SER A 78 14.91 -8.13 3.27
N ILE A 79 13.78 -8.45 3.92
CA ILE A 79 13.65 -9.63 4.77
C ILE A 79 13.88 -10.92 3.97
N LEU A 80 13.27 -11.04 2.80
CA LEU A 80 13.41 -12.21 1.94
C LEU A 80 14.82 -12.37 1.38
N ASP A 81 15.57 -11.28 1.27
CA ASP A 81 17.00 -11.28 0.87
C ASP A 81 17.95 -11.43 2.06
N GLY A 82 17.44 -11.71 3.26
CA GLY A 82 18.25 -11.90 4.46
C GLY A 82 18.82 -10.61 5.04
N GLN A 83 18.24 -9.46 4.66
CA GLN A 83 18.62 -8.15 5.16
C GLN A 83 17.62 -7.66 6.22
N PRO A 84 18.03 -6.79 7.15
CA PRO A 84 17.10 -6.19 8.09
C PRO A 84 16.06 -5.33 7.38
N SER A 85 14.85 -5.29 7.93
CA SER A 85 13.83 -4.35 7.45
C SER A 85 14.34 -2.91 7.61
N PRO A 86 14.12 -2.03 6.62
CA PRO A 86 14.48 -0.63 6.75
C PRO A 86 13.73 0.03 7.90
N GLY A 87 14.36 1.03 8.49
CA GLY A 87 13.75 1.86 9.53
C GLY A 87 12.49 2.56 9.01
N ARG A 88 11.55 2.78 9.92
CA ARG A 88 10.29 3.45 9.61
C ARG A 88 10.55 4.88 9.11
N PRO A 89 9.96 5.28 7.98
CA PRO A 89 10.12 6.64 7.47
C PRO A 89 9.45 7.66 8.40
N THR A 90 9.96 8.88 8.40
CA THR A 90 9.30 10.03 8.99
C THR A 90 8.30 10.61 7.99
N GLY A 91 7.09 10.91 8.44
CA GLY A 91 6.06 11.47 7.56
C GLY A 91 5.29 10.42 6.75
N ARG A 92 4.38 10.90 5.93
CA ARG A 92 3.44 10.08 5.15
C ARG A 92 3.79 9.98 3.67
N GLY A 93 4.85 10.66 3.23
CA GLY A 93 5.31 10.64 1.84
C GLY A 93 4.52 11.52 0.88
N ASN A 94 3.52 12.25 1.37
CA ASN A 94 2.71 13.17 0.56
C ASN A 94 3.09 14.64 0.76
N GLU A 95 3.92 14.94 1.77
CA GLU A 95 4.38 16.29 2.06
C GLU A 95 5.26 16.79 0.92
N ASN A 96 4.88 17.93 0.33
CA ASN A 96 5.60 18.55 -0.80
C ASN A 96 5.77 17.63 -2.02
N ALA A 97 4.86 16.68 -2.22
CA ALA A 97 4.90 15.80 -3.37
C ALA A 97 4.73 16.61 -4.68
N PRO A 98 5.54 16.34 -5.71
CA PRO A 98 5.38 16.99 -6.99
C PRO A 98 4.02 16.64 -7.61
N LEU A 99 3.39 17.58 -8.31
CA LEU A 99 2.17 17.31 -9.04
C LEU A 99 2.47 16.43 -10.24
N ARG A 100 1.80 15.28 -10.31
CA ARG A 100 1.91 14.32 -11.42
C ARG A 100 0.52 13.89 -11.89
N PRO A 101 0.36 13.54 -13.16
CA PRO A 101 -0.87 12.89 -13.64
C PRO A 101 -1.09 11.54 -12.92
N ALA A 102 -2.35 11.12 -12.82
CA ALA A 102 -2.73 9.84 -12.21
C ALA A 102 -1.94 8.66 -12.81
N GLU A 103 -1.78 8.63 -14.14
CA GLU A 103 -1.06 7.53 -14.81
C GLU A 103 0.43 7.51 -14.47
N ALA A 104 1.07 8.67 -14.26
CA ALA A 104 2.48 8.71 -13.85
C ALA A 104 2.68 8.12 -12.45
N TRP A 105 1.78 8.40 -11.51
CA TRP A 105 1.78 7.75 -10.19
C TRP A 105 1.54 6.25 -10.30
N TRP A 106 0.59 5.86 -11.15
CA TRP A 106 0.30 4.45 -11.39
C TRP A 106 1.50 3.68 -11.93
N GLU A 107 2.20 4.23 -12.93
CA GLU A 107 3.40 3.60 -13.52
C GLU A 107 4.50 3.37 -12.48
N MET A 108 4.71 4.34 -11.57
CA MET A 108 5.66 4.19 -10.46
C MET A 108 5.25 3.04 -9.53
N LEU A 109 3.99 3.03 -9.11
CA LEU A 109 3.45 1.98 -8.24
C LEU A 109 3.52 0.61 -8.91
N ALA A 110 3.08 0.49 -10.15
CA ALA A 110 3.05 -0.77 -10.88
C ALA A 110 4.44 -1.38 -11.06
N ARG A 111 5.44 -0.55 -11.36
CA ARG A 111 6.83 -0.99 -11.46
C ARG A 111 7.35 -1.53 -10.12
N ASP A 112 7.14 -0.81 -9.03
CA ASP A 112 7.59 -1.23 -7.71
C ASP A 112 6.89 -2.52 -7.28
N ARG A 113 5.59 -2.63 -7.55
CA ARG A 113 4.79 -3.83 -7.24
C ARG A 113 5.18 -5.04 -8.09
N ALA A 114 5.52 -4.87 -9.36
CA ALA A 114 6.00 -5.96 -10.21
C ALA A 114 7.27 -6.60 -9.64
N ALA A 115 8.24 -5.79 -9.23
CA ALA A 115 9.47 -6.27 -8.60
C ALA A 115 9.19 -6.99 -7.26
N LEU A 116 8.30 -6.43 -6.43
CA LEU A 116 7.88 -7.04 -5.17
C LEU A 116 7.21 -8.40 -5.40
N PHE A 117 6.27 -8.49 -6.33
CA PHE A 117 5.53 -9.72 -6.60
C PHE A 117 6.44 -10.82 -7.15
N GLU A 118 7.36 -10.48 -8.05
CA GLU A 118 8.36 -11.41 -8.54
C GLU A 118 9.16 -12.04 -7.39
N ARG A 119 9.64 -11.20 -6.47
CA ARG A 119 10.41 -11.66 -5.30
C ARG A 119 9.58 -12.48 -4.33
N ALA A 120 8.36 -12.05 -4.03
CA ALA A 120 7.46 -12.76 -3.12
C ALA A 120 7.04 -14.14 -3.65
N LEU A 121 6.78 -14.25 -4.96
CA LEU A 121 6.41 -15.50 -5.61
C LEU A 121 7.58 -16.48 -5.74
N ALA A 122 8.83 -15.98 -5.76
CA ALA A 122 10.04 -16.81 -5.79
C ALA A 122 10.45 -17.34 -4.41
N ALA A 123 9.87 -16.80 -3.33
CA ALA A 123 10.20 -17.20 -1.96
C ALA A 123 9.43 -18.45 -1.52
N ASP A 124 10.05 -19.25 -0.66
CA ASP A 124 9.31 -20.24 0.11
C ASP A 124 8.30 -19.55 1.01
N SER A 125 7.10 -20.10 1.09
CA SER A 125 5.99 -19.50 1.86
C SER A 125 6.30 -19.34 3.35
N ASP A 126 7.21 -20.15 3.90
CA ASP A 126 7.61 -20.11 5.30
C ASP A 126 8.96 -19.42 5.52
N ALA A 127 9.55 -18.83 4.48
CA ALA A 127 10.82 -18.14 4.59
C ALA A 127 10.71 -16.91 5.50
N ALA A 128 11.68 -16.71 6.38
CA ALA A 128 11.88 -15.50 7.18
C ALA A 128 10.66 -15.00 7.97
N LEU A 129 9.76 -15.90 8.40
CA LEU A 129 8.56 -15.54 9.16
C LEU A 129 8.84 -15.07 10.60
N ASP A 130 10.05 -15.26 11.09
CA ASP A 130 10.54 -14.75 12.37
C ASP A 130 10.98 -13.27 12.27
N GLN A 131 11.15 -12.76 11.06
CA GLN A 131 11.47 -11.36 10.80
C GLN A 131 10.20 -10.54 10.61
N THR A 132 10.21 -9.29 11.05
CA THR A 132 9.03 -8.43 10.99
C THR A 132 9.33 -7.07 10.41
N ILE A 133 8.26 -6.46 9.86
CA ILE A 133 8.23 -5.08 9.38
C ILE A 133 7.34 -4.31 10.34
N GLU A 134 7.83 -3.18 10.83
CA GLU A 134 7.08 -2.36 11.78
C GLU A 134 5.96 -1.58 11.09
N HIS A 135 4.73 -1.82 11.53
CA HIS A 135 3.56 -1.08 11.05
C HIS A 135 3.14 -0.02 12.07
N PRO A 136 2.86 1.25 11.66
CA PRO A 136 2.54 2.33 12.59
C PRO A 136 1.35 2.06 13.51
N MET A 137 0.34 1.36 13.03
CA MET A 137 -0.90 1.10 13.77
C MET A 137 -1.00 -0.32 14.32
N PHE A 138 -0.35 -1.29 13.68
CA PHE A 138 -0.52 -2.72 14.02
C PHE A 138 0.71 -3.33 14.69
N GLY A 139 1.81 -2.56 14.80
CA GLY A 139 3.07 -3.07 15.31
C GLY A 139 3.75 -4.03 14.32
N PRO A 140 4.60 -4.95 14.81
CA PRO A 140 5.36 -5.83 13.93
C PRO A 140 4.45 -6.84 13.21
N LEU A 141 4.63 -6.96 11.89
CA LEU A 141 3.98 -7.93 11.01
C LEU A 141 5.04 -8.72 10.23
N ASP A 142 4.83 -10.02 10.02
CA ASP A 142 5.65 -10.77 9.07
C ASP A 142 5.40 -10.29 7.61
N TRP A 143 6.22 -10.77 6.68
CA TRP A 143 6.13 -10.31 5.29
C TRP A 143 4.82 -10.70 4.59
N ARG A 144 4.22 -11.84 4.93
CA ARG A 144 2.94 -12.28 4.33
C ARG A 144 1.78 -11.45 4.83
N ALA A 145 1.73 -11.17 6.13
CA ALA A 145 0.75 -10.26 6.72
C ALA A 145 0.93 -8.83 6.20
N THR A 146 2.17 -8.37 6.02
CA THR A 146 2.50 -7.07 5.42
C THR A 146 2.04 -6.99 3.97
N LEU A 147 2.28 -8.03 3.17
CA LEU A 147 1.81 -8.10 1.78
C LEU A 147 0.28 -8.03 1.71
N LEU A 148 -0.41 -8.77 2.57
CA LEU A 148 -1.87 -8.73 2.64
C LEU A 148 -2.39 -7.36 3.12
N PHE A 149 -1.68 -6.70 4.03
CA PHE A 149 -2.00 -5.33 4.45
C PHE A 149 -2.00 -4.35 3.25
N MET A 150 -1.09 -4.51 2.31
CA MET A 150 -1.03 -3.63 1.13
C MET A 150 -2.34 -3.65 0.34
N ARG A 151 -3.06 -4.77 0.32
CA ARG A 151 -4.42 -4.85 -0.24
C ARG A 151 -5.40 -3.92 0.49
N LEU A 152 -5.41 -3.96 1.82
CA LEU A 152 -6.31 -3.12 2.62
C LEU A 152 -5.99 -1.64 2.44
N HIS A 153 -4.73 -1.30 2.39
CA HIS A 153 -4.23 0.06 2.18
C HIS A 153 -4.67 0.60 0.80
N ASP A 154 -4.49 -0.18 -0.25
CA ASP A 154 -4.91 0.22 -1.60
C ASP A 154 -6.43 0.40 -1.71
N LEU A 155 -7.22 -0.48 -1.09
CA LEU A 155 -8.69 -0.36 -1.08
C LEU A 155 -9.17 0.86 -0.28
N ASP A 156 -8.54 1.16 0.85
CA ASP A 156 -8.88 2.33 1.66
C ASP A 156 -8.63 3.62 0.86
N HIS A 157 -7.48 3.73 0.23
CA HIS A 157 -7.12 4.88 -0.60
C HIS A 157 -7.91 4.95 -1.91
N ALA A 158 -8.32 3.83 -2.50
CA ALA A 158 -9.29 3.84 -3.60
C ALA A 158 -10.62 4.45 -3.16
N GLY A 159 -11.10 4.12 -1.97
CA GLY A 159 -12.28 4.74 -1.35
C GLY A 159 -12.10 6.24 -1.15
N GLN A 160 -10.93 6.68 -0.68
CA GLN A 160 -10.59 8.09 -0.51
C GLN A 160 -10.59 8.84 -1.86
N LEU A 161 -9.99 8.26 -2.91
CA LEU A 161 -9.99 8.85 -4.26
C LEU A 161 -11.40 8.97 -4.85
N ARG A 162 -12.28 7.99 -4.60
CA ARG A 162 -13.68 8.08 -5.02
C ARG A 162 -14.41 9.25 -4.35
N LYS A 163 -14.11 9.54 -3.09
CA LYS A 163 -14.65 10.72 -2.40
C LYS A 163 -14.12 12.01 -3.02
N VAL A 164 -12.83 12.07 -3.35
CA VAL A 164 -12.24 13.23 -4.05
C VAL A 164 -12.92 13.43 -5.41
N ALA A 165 -13.08 12.36 -6.20
CA ALA A 165 -13.75 12.44 -7.49
C ALA A 165 -15.20 12.95 -7.36
N ALA A 166 -15.94 12.46 -6.37
CA ALA A 166 -17.31 12.89 -6.10
C ALA A 166 -17.40 14.37 -5.71
N ALA A 167 -16.42 14.89 -4.98
CA ALA A 167 -16.36 16.30 -4.59
C ALA A 167 -16.16 17.25 -5.77
N PHE A 168 -15.57 16.76 -6.87
CA PHE A 168 -15.30 17.53 -8.08
C PHE A 168 -16.19 17.16 -9.27
N ALA A 169 -17.16 16.32 -9.04
CA ALA A 169 -18.12 15.91 -10.08
C ALA A 169 -19.09 17.06 -10.47
#